data_0c22176ee95679c8b32c08900223a34b
#
_entry.id   0c22176ee95679c8b32c08900223a34b
#
_cell.length_a   1.000
_cell.length_b   1.000
_cell.length_c   1.000
_cell.angle_alpha   90.00
_cell.angle_beta   90.00
_cell.angle_gamma   90.00
#
_symmetry.space_group_name_H-M   'P 1'
#
loop_
_entity.id
_entity.type
_entity.pdbx_description
1 polymer ?
#
loop_
_entity_poly.entity_id
_entity_poly.type
_entity_poly.pdbx_seq_one_letter_code
_entity_poly.pdbx_strand_id
1 'polypeptide(L)'
;EDLAGEKEMNALAQLLAQSDEPMKKKKCPRCSEVKSLADFTKDRRRKNGVGGWCKKCFNKDITRRRNTERGYLKMRYYCIKGREFTKYKWSRKSKCFFTFDELHAAWEKHKSIYGMKSAWGPGINHLEQHLPVTMIQHGKGQIGKVGGIKGSKLIKSNLSIDRLDSNRDYTLQNIIFIRSDENDRKKDTSYEDCKIQIRLHEERFKNE
;
A
#
# COMPACT_ATOMS: atom_id res chain seq x y z
N GLU A 1 -42.45 -17.72 -43.46
CA GLU A 1 -41.00 -17.73 -43.07
C GLU A 1 -40.50 -16.36 -42.68
N ASP A 2 -41.27 -15.25 -42.71
CA ASP A 2 -40.79 -13.87 -42.45
C ASP A 2 -40.96 -13.37 -41.02
N LEU A 3 -41.65 -14.08 -40.12
CA LEU A 3 -41.93 -13.64 -38.76
C LEU A 3 -40.73 -13.74 -37.79
N ALA A 4 -39.67 -14.48 -38.17
CA ALA A 4 -38.46 -14.60 -37.36
C ALA A 4 -37.53 -13.41 -37.56
N GLY A 5 -37.38 -12.91 -38.79
CA GLY A 5 -36.53 -11.77 -39.13
C GLY A 5 -37.03 -10.44 -38.55
N GLU A 6 -38.36 -10.22 -38.50
CA GLU A 6 -38.93 -9.03 -37.90
C GLU A 6 -38.71 -8.96 -36.38
N LYS A 7 -38.74 -10.09 -35.68
CA LYS A 7 -38.47 -10.17 -34.24
C LYS A 7 -37.01 -9.84 -33.91
N GLU A 8 -36.07 -10.34 -34.73
CA GLU A 8 -34.64 -10.03 -34.53
C GLU A 8 -34.32 -8.58 -34.85
N MET A 9 -34.89 -7.99 -35.91
CA MET A 9 -34.73 -6.57 -36.22
C MET A 9 -35.35 -5.67 -35.16
N ASN A 10 -36.50 -6.00 -34.59
CA ASN A 10 -37.09 -5.26 -33.48
C ASN A 10 -36.27 -5.34 -32.19
N ALA A 11 -35.68 -6.50 -31.89
CA ALA A 11 -34.79 -6.67 -30.73
C ALA A 11 -33.51 -5.85 -30.90
N LEU A 12 -32.93 -5.82 -32.11
CA LEU A 12 -31.75 -5.01 -32.41
C LEU A 12 -32.05 -3.51 -32.37
N ALA A 13 -33.21 -3.07 -32.88
CA ALA A 13 -33.67 -1.70 -32.80
C ALA A 13 -33.92 -1.25 -31.34
N GLN A 14 -34.47 -2.10 -30.50
CA GLN A 14 -34.64 -1.85 -29.06
C GLN A 14 -33.32 -1.79 -28.33
N LEU A 15 -32.31 -2.60 -28.67
CA LEU A 15 -30.97 -2.54 -28.13
C LEU A 15 -30.24 -1.25 -28.55
N LEU A 16 -30.40 -0.80 -29.77
CA LEU A 16 -29.83 0.46 -30.27
C LEU A 16 -30.53 1.69 -29.65
N ALA A 17 -31.85 1.64 -29.44
CA ALA A 17 -32.60 2.72 -28.79
C ALA A 17 -32.28 2.87 -27.30
N GLN A 18 -31.83 1.82 -26.63
CA GLN A 18 -31.37 1.89 -25.22
C GLN A 18 -29.98 2.53 -25.05
N SER A 19 -29.23 2.76 -26.15
CA SER A 19 -27.91 3.41 -26.11
C SER A 19 -27.96 4.96 -26.06
N ASP A 20 -29.11 5.58 -26.25
CA ASP A 20 -29.27 7.04 -26.35
C ASP A 20 -29.78 7.73 -25.07
N GLU A 21 -29.74 7.09 -23.89
CA GLU A 21 -29.89 7.88 -22.67
C GLU A 21 -28.77 8.91 -22.58
N PRO A 22 -29.11 10.22 -22.45
CA PRO A 22 -28.10 11.27 -22.38
C PRO A 22 -27.19 11.00 -21.18
N MET A 23 -25.94 10.59 -21.43
CA MET A 23 -24.99 10.27 -20.37
C MET A 23 -24.91 11.44 -19.39
N LYS A 24 -25.42 11.26 -18.18
CA LYS A 24 -25.38 12.26 -17.13
C LYS A 24 -23.96 12.73 -16.90
N LYS A 25 -23.70 14.01 -17.15
CA LYS A 25 -22.35 14.64 -17.08
C LYS A 25 -22.24 15.49 -15.82
N LYS A 26 -21.02 15.65 -15.33
CA LYS A 26 -20.71 16.50 -14.17
C LYS A 26 -19.37 17.21 -14.39
N LYS A 27 -19.31 18.49 -14.01
CA LYS A 27 -18.06 19.24 -13.97
C LYS A 27 -17.21 18.82 -12.77
N CYS A 28 -15.95 18.46 -12.99
CA CYS A 28 -15.00 18.20 -11.90
C CYS A 28 -14.46 19.55 -11.40
N PRO A 29 -14.64 19.92 -10.13
CA PRO A 29 -14.19 21.22 -9.61
C PRO A 29 -12.66 21.35 -9.57
N ARG A 30 -11.91 20.26 -9.69
CA ARG A 30 -10.45 20.27 -9.60
C ARG A 30 -9.74 20.42 -10.95
N CYS A 31 -10.27 19.84 -12.03
CA CYS A 31 -9.72 20.01 -13.38
C CYS A 31 -10.63 20.82 -14.30
N SER A 32 -11.77 21.28 -13.79
CA SER A 32 -12.80 22.04 -14.50
C SER A 32 -13.41 21.37 -15.74
N GLU A 33 -13.01 20.13 -16.05
CA GLU A 33 -13.52 19.36 -17.18
C GLU A 33 -14.90 18.78 -16.86
N VAL A 34 -15.80 18.78 -17.87
CA VAL A 34 -17.11 18.12 -17.84
C VAL A 34 -16.90 16.67 -18.26
N LYS A 35 -17.27 15.71 -17.42
CA LYS A 35 -17.05 14.27 -17.62
C LYS A 35 -18.32 13.48 -17.34
N SER A 36 -18.40 12.26 -17.89
CA SER A 36 -19.45 11.31 -17.53
C SER A 36 -19.41 11.01 -16.01
N LEU A 37 -20.59 10.74 -15.42
CA LEU A 37 -20.65 10.29 -14.03
C LEU A 37 -19.84 9.00 -13.79
N ALA A 38 -19.66 8.17 -14.82
CA ALA A 38 -18.81 6.98 -14.76
C ALA A 38 -17.34 7.29 -14.47
N ASP A 39 -16.86 8.51 -14.77
CA ASP A 39 -15.49 8.97 -14.49
C ASP A 39 -15.30 9.44 -13.05
N PHE A 40 -16.34 9.45 -12.24
CA PHE A 40 -16.25 9.79 -10.82
C PHE A 40 -16.26 8.53 -9.93
N THR A 41 -15.76 8.65 -8.72
CA THR A 41 -15.85 7.57 -7.72
C THR A 41 -17.30 7.43 -7.25
N LYS A 42 -17.76 6.21 -7.01
CA LYS A 42 -19.10 5.97 -6.43
C LYS A 42 -19.12 6.49 -4.98
N ASP A 43 -20.17 7.25 -4.63
CA ASP A 43 -20.42 7.72 -3.25
C ASP A 43 -21.92 7.71 -2.98
N ARG A 44 -22.40 6.64 -2.32
CA ARG A 44 -23.82 6.43 -2.04
C ARG A 44 -24.43 7.50 -1.10
N ARG A 45 -23.60 8.25 -0.37
CA ARG A 45 -24.07 9.31 0.53
C ARG A 45 -24.44 10.60 -0.21
N ARG A 46 -24.09 10.71 -1.48
CA ARG A 46 -24.37 11.90 -2.29
C ARG A 46 -25.60 11.68 -3.16
N LYS A 47 -26.41 12.72 -3.29
CA LYS A 47 -27.67 12.72 -4.08
C LYS A 47 -27.48 12.22 -5.53
N ASN A 48 -26.32 12.49 -6.15
CA ASN A 48 -25.99 12.04 -7.51
C ASN A 48 -25.19 10.71 -7.53
N GLY A 49 -25.03 10.04 -6.40
CA GLY A 49 -24.34 8.74 -6.28
C GLY A 49 -22.84 8.75 -6.55
N VAL A 50 -22.23 9.92 -6.78
CA VAL A 50 -20.81 10.03 -7.16
C VAL A 50 -20.04 11.07 -6.34
N GLY A 51 -18.74 10.85 -6.19
CA GLY A 51 -17.81 11.70 -5.47
C GLY A 51 -17.65 13.11 -6.05
N GLY A 52 -17.01 13.99 -5.30
CA GLY A 52 -16.80 15.38 -5.69
C GLY A 52 -15.85 15.54 -6.88
N TRP A 53 -14.77 14.78 -6.94
CA TRP A 53 -13.73 14.85 -7.97
C TRP A 53 -13.79 13.67 -8.92
N CYS A 54 -13.37 13.86 -10.17
CA CYS A 54 -13.21 12.75 -11.09
C CYS A 54 -12.11 11.77 -10.60
N LYS A 55 -12.19 10.52 -11.04
CA LYS A 55 -11.24 9.45 -10.67
C LYS A 55 -9.78 9.85 -10.89
N LYS A 56 -9.48 10.57 -12.00
CA LYS A 56 -8.12 11.03 -12.31
C LYS A 56 -7.60 12.01 -11.24
N CYS A 57 -8.39 13.05 -10.90
CA CYS A 57 -8.03 14.02 -9.88
C CYS A 57 -7.95 13.42 -8.48
N PHE A 58 -8.90 12.55 -8.14
CA PHE A 58 -8.91 11.83 -6.87
C PHE A 58 -7.69 10.94 -6.70
N ASN A 59 -7.34 10.15 -7.74
CA ASN A 59 -6.16 9.28 -7.70
C ASN A 59 -4.86 10.10 -7.60
N LYS A 60 -4.76 11.23 -8.31
CA LYS A 60 -3.60 12.14 -8.22
C LYS A 60 -3.42 12.67 -6.80
N ASP A 61 -4.50 13.04 -6.14
CA ASP A 61 -4.45 13.54 -4.76
C ASP A 61 -4.07 12.45 -3.75
N ILE A 62 -4.65 11.25 -3.90
CA ILE A 62 -4.26 10.10 -3.05
C ILE A 62 -2.77 9.79 -3.22
N THR A 63 -2.28 9.75 -4.46
CA THR A 63 -0.85 9.50 -4.73
C THR A 63 0.03 10.56 -4.09
N ARG A 64 -0.34 11.85 -4.23
CA ARG A 64 0.39 12.95 -3.59
C ARG A 64 0.46 12.80 -2.08
N ARG A 65 -0.68 12.51 -1.42
CA ARG A 65 -0.72 12.33 0.06
C ARG A 65 0.08 11.12 0.52
N ARG A 66 0.03 10.03 -0.23
CA ARG A 66 0.74 8.79 0.09
C ARG A 66 2.24 8.87 -0.14
N ASN A 67 2.70 9.75 -1.04
CA ASN A 67 4.12 10.00 -1.31
C ASN A 67 4.78 10.94 -0.29
N THR A 68 4.05 11.40 0.74
CA THR A 68 4.66 12.00 1.92
C THR A 68 5.12 10.90 2.87
N GLU A 69 6.15 11.17 3.67
CA GLU A 69 6.67 10.27 4.71
C GLU A 69 5.54 9.77 5.63
N ARG A 70 4.78 10.70 6.24
CA ARG A 70 3.64 10.37 7.09
C ARG A 70 2.56 9.56 6.35
N GLY A 71 2.29 9.88 5.09
CA GLY A 71 1.34 9.14 4.25
C GLY A 71 1.79 7.72 3.93
N TYR A 72 3.08 7.54 3.68
CA TYR A 72 3.69 6.24 3.45
C TYR A 72 3.61 5.37 4.70
N LEU A 73 4.03 5.88 5.86
CA LEU A 73 3.95 5.18 7.15
C LEU A 73 2.51 4.82 7.50
N LYS A 74 1.56 5.73 7.28
CA LYS A 74 0.12 5.47 7.52
C LYS A 74 -0.39 4.31 6.66
N MET A 75 0.04 4.23 5.41
CA MET A 75 -0.30 3.10 4.56
C MET A 75 0.30 1.79 5.10
N ARG A 76 1.58 1.79 5.49
CA ARG A 76 2.23 0.61 6.09
C ARG A 76 1.53 0.17 7.37
N TYR A 77 1.16 1.10 8.23
CA TYR A 77 0.38 0.83 9.44
C TYR A 77 -0.93 0.09 9.13
N TYR A 78 -1.71 0.56 8.15
CA TYR A 78 -2.95 -0.14 7.77
C TYR A 78 -2.69 -1.52 7.15
N CYS A 79 -1.59 -1.71 6.44
CA CYS A 79 -1.20 -3.04 5.97
C CYS A 79 -0.89 -3.99 7.14
N ILE A 80 -0.22 -3.51 8.20
CA ILE A 80 0.04 -4.29 9.41
C ILE A 80 -1.27 -4.62 10.14
N LYS A 81 -2.12 -3.63 10.39
CA LYS A 81 -3.45 -3.83 11.00
C LYS A 81 -4.31 -4.83 10.22
N GLY A 82 -4.22 -4.83 8.90
CA GLY A 82 -4.97 -5.75 8.06
C GLY A 82 -4.51 -7.21 8.16
N ARG A 83 -3.31 -7.49 8.68
CA ARG A 83 -2.79 -8.87 8.82
C ARG A 83 -3.58 -9.72 9.80
N GLU A 84 -4.20 -9.13 10.79
CA GLU A 84 -5.10 -9.82 11.73
C GLU A 84 -6.28 -10.49 11.02
N PHE A 85 -6.78 -9.85 9.95
CA PHE A 85 -7.95 -10.27 9.20
C PHE A 85 -7.61 -11.00 7.89
N THR A 86 -6.34 -11.38 7.67
CA THR A 86 -5.95 -12.04 6.41
C THR A 86 -6.68 -13.37 6.25
N LYS A 87 -7.22 -13.59 5.04
CA LYS A 87 -7.91 -14.83 4.64
C LYS A 87 -6.95 -15.87 4.06
N TYR A 88 -5.71 -15.49 3.80
CA TYR A 88 -4.72 -16.37 3.19
C TYR A 88 -4.18 -17.38 4.20
N LYS A 89 -4.36 -18.68 3.93
CA LYS A 89 -3.95 -19.80 4.82
C LYS A 89 -2.44 -19.83 5.10
N TRP A 90 -1.63 -19.38 4.12
CA TRP A 90 -0.17 -19.32 4.18
C TRP A 90 0.38 -18.02 4.82
N SER A 91 -0.48 -17.06 5.12
CA SER A 91 -0.09 -15.83 5.80
C SER A 91 -0.43 -15.93 7.28
N ARG A 92 0.60 -15.89 8.13
CA ARG A 92 0.39 -15.87 9.58
C ARG A 92 -0.42 -14.63 9.98
N LYS A 93 -1.53 -14.85 10.68
CA LYS A 93 -2.26 -13.77 11.34
C LYS A 93 -1.37 -13.17 12.43
N SER A 94 -1.28 -11.84 12.45
CA SER A 94 -0.49 -11.12 13.45
C SER A 94 -1.27 -9.90 13.88
N LYS A 95 -1.35 -9.67 15.19
CA LYS A 95 -2.00 -8.49 15.77
C LYS A 95 -1.04 -7.31 15.78
N CYS A 96 -1.60 -6.11 15.84
CA CYS A 96 -0.86 -4.88 15.96
C CYS A 96 -1.28 -4.15 17.23
N PHE A 97 -0.37 -4.01 18.18
CA PHE A 97 -0.60 -3.48 19.52
C PHE A 97 -0.13 -2.02 19.70
N PHE A 98 -0.01 -1.28 18.62
CA PHE A 98 0.30 0.16 18.67
C PHE A 98 -0.63 0.95 17.77
N THR A 99 -0.74 2.24 18.05
CA THR A 99 -1.45 3.24 17.25
C THR A 99 -0.56 3.77 16.12
N PHE A 100 -1.16 4.53 15.20
CA PHE A 100 -0.37 5.19 14.16
C PHE A 100 0.58 6.26 14.72
N ASP A 101 0.16 6.98 15.75
CA ASP A 101 0.97 8.06 16.32
C ASP A 101 2.16 7.50 17.10
N GLU A 102 2.01 6.37 17.79
CA GLU A 102 3.12 5.64 18.40
C GLU A 102 4.10 5.09 17.35
N LEU A 103 3.61 4.54 16.24
CA LEU A 103 4.46 4.13 15.13
C LEU A 103 5.23 5.31 14.53
N HIS A 104 4.56 6.47 14.40
CA HIS A 104 5.21 7.67 13.88
C HIS A 104 6.29 8.17 14.84
N ALA A 105 6.03 8.17 16.14
CA ALA A 105 7.03 8.53 17.16
C ALA A 105 8.23 7.56 17.13
N ALA A 106 7.98 6.25 17.00
CA ALA A 106 9.04 5.25 16.84
C ALA A 106 9.88 5.48 15.56
N TRP A 107 9.24 5.92 14.47
CA TRP A 107 9.96 6.30 13.25
C TRP A 107 10.79 7.58 13.44
N GLU A 108 10.29 8.60 14.12
CA GLU A 108 11.06 9.82 14.43
C GLU A 108 12.29 9.47 15.29
N LYS A 109 12.11 8.60 16.30
CA LYS A 109 13.23 8.08 17.10
C LYS A 109 14.22 7.28 16.25
N HIS A 110 13.75 6.43 15.34
CA HIS A 110 14.61 5.71 14.39
C HIS A 110 15.43 6.69 13.54
N LYS A 111 14.81 7.77 13.04
CA LYS A 111 15.52 8.78 12.24
C LYS A 111 16.58 9.55 13.03
N SER A 112 16.37 9.78 14.31
CA SER A 112 17.38 10.45 15.14
C SER A 112 18.65 9.62 15.30
N ILE A 113 18.54 8.28 15.22
CA ILE A 113 19.67 7.34 15.35
C ILE A 113 20.31 7.03 14.00
N TYR A 114 19.49 6.68 13.00
CA TYR A 114 19.95 6.15 11.71
C TYR A 114 19.76 7.10 10.53
N GLY A 115 19.06 8.23 10.72
CA GLY A 115 18.59 9.05 9.61
C GLY A 115 17.59 8.30 8.72
N MET A 116 17.60 8.61 7.44
CA MET A 116 16.80 7.90 6.41
C MET A 116 17.48 6.60 5.94
N LYS A 117 17.94 5.78 6.88
CA LYS A 117 18.63 4.52 6.60
C LYS A 117 17.94 3.35 7.30
N SER A 118 18.23 2.14 6.84
CA SER A 118 17.78 0.91 7.48
C SER A 118 18.46 0.71 8.83
N ALA A 119 17.73 0.19 9.82
CA ALA A 119 18.34 -0.25 11.08
C ALA A 119 19.10 -1.57 10.93
N TRP A 120 18.92 -2.29 9.83
CA TRP A 120 19.66 -3.49 9.50
C TRP A 120 21.11 -3.09 9.20
N GLY A 121 22.00 -3.41 10.09
CA GLY A 121 23.36 -2.87 10.09
C GLY A 121 24.43 -3.81 9.57
N PRO A 122 25.69 -3.38 9.66
CA PRO A 122 26.87 -4.17 9.37
C PRO A 122 26.86 -5.49 10.13
N GLY A 123 27.27 -6.56 9.48
CA GLY A 123 27.40 -7.90 10.07
C GLY A 123 26.26 -8.86 9.72
N ILE A 124 25.08 -8.37 9.25
CA ILE A 124 23.96 -9.24 8.83
C ILE A 124 23.85 -9.32 7.32
N ASN A 125 24.02 -8.22 6.62
CA ASN A 125 23.95 -8.20 5.16
C ASN A 125 25.33 -8.15 4.49
N HIS A 126 26.41 -8.45 5.21
CA HIS A 126 27.80 -8.35 4.76
C HIS A 126 28.19 -6.96 4.23
N LEU A 127 27.47 -5.92 4.63
CA LEU A 127 27.72 -4.54 4.24
C LEU A 127 28.22 -3.76 5.45
N GLU A 128 29.23 -2.93 5.23
CA GLU A 128 29.82 -2.09 6.29
C GLU A 128 28.93 -0.91 6.69
N GLN A 129 27.82 -0.66 5.98
CA GLN A 129 27.01 0.54 6.15
C GLN A 129 25.50 0.24 6.22
N HIS A 130 24.80 1.07 6.99
CA HIS A 130 23.34 1.14 6.92
C HIS A 130 22.89 1.71 5.58
N LEU A 131 22.08 0.97 4.85
CA LEU A 131 21.62 1.36 3.52
C LEU A 131 20.46 2.38 3.56
N PRO A 132 20.43 3.35 2.63
CA PRO A 132 19.36 4.34 2.57
C PRO A 132 18.01 3.69 2.28
N VAL A 133 16.95 4.20 2.92
CA VAL A 133 15.56 3.81 2.65
C VAL A 133 14.84 4.88 1.84
N THR A 134 13.91 4.43 1.00
CA THR A 134 13.00 5.30 0.25
C THR A 134 11.55 5.06 0.68
N MET A 135 10.66 6.00 0.38
CA MET A 135 9.23 5.92 0.67
C MET A 135 8.42 6.25 -0.57
N ILE A 136 8.63 5.49 -1.63
CA ILE A 136 8.01 5.71 -2.93
C ILE A 136 6.82 4.78 -3.09
N GLN A 137 5.66 5.35 -3.39
CA GLN A 137 4.49 4.55 -3.78
C GLN A 137 4.45 4.34 -5.28
N HIS A 138 4.21 3.10 -5.69
CA HIS A 138 3.94 2.80 -7.09
C HIS A 138 2.62 3.42 -7.54
N GLY A 139 2.65 4.21 -8.60
CA GLY A 139 1.45 4.58 -9.34
C GLY A 139 0.77 3.35 -9.96
N LYS A 140 -0.53 3.43 -10.19
CA LYS A 140 -1.24 2.45 -11.03
C LYS A 140 -0.59 2.44 -12.41
N GLY A 141 0.04 1.35 -12.82
CA GLY A 141 0.71 1.22 -14.12
C GLY A 141 2.12 0.64 -14.05
N GLN A 142 2.78 0.67 -12.89
CA GLN A 142 4.07 -0.01 -12.68
C GLN A 142 3.87 -1.42 -12.11
N ILE A 143 2.84 -2.10 -12.57
CA ILE A 143 2.54 -3.48 -12.16
C ILE A 143 3.36 -4.41 -13.05
N GLY A 144 4.47 -4.92 -12.52
CA GLY A 144 5.22 -6.00 -13.12
C GLY A 144 4.54 -7.35 -12.86
N LYS A 145 4.65 -8.29 -13.82
CA LYS A 145 4.31 -9.69 -13.57
C LYS A 145 5.43 -10.32 -12.75
N VAL A 146 5.15 -10.72 -11.53
CA VAL A 146 6.01 -11.61 -10.75
C VAL A 146 5.25 -12.92 -10.60
N GLY A 147 5.79 -14.02 -11.13
CA GLY A 147 5.17 -15.33 -11.00
C GLY A 147 3.78 -15.48 -11.64
N GLY A 148 3.49 -14.76 -12.74
CA GLY A 148 2.17 -14.83 -13.42
C GLY A 148 1.07 -13.98 -12.77
N ILE A 149 1.29 -13.44 -11.59
CA ILE A 149 0.37 -12.54 -10.88
C ILE A 149 0.73 -11.10 -11.21
N LYS A 150 -0.28 -10.28 -11.55
CA LYS A 150 -0.09 -8.82 -11.69
C LYS A 150 0.25 -8.23 -10.32
N GLY A 151 1.53 -8.16 -9.97
CA GLY A 151 2.03 -7.56 -8.74
C GLY A 151 2.70 -6.21 -9.00
N SER A 152 2.70 -5.32 -8.03
CA SER A 152 3.53 -4.11 -8.11
C SER A 152 4.99 -4.52 -8.04
N LYS A 153 5.84 -3.97 -8.92
CA LYS A 153 7.29 -4.16 -8.83
C LYS A 153 7.76 -3.60 -7.48
N LEU A 154 8.24 -4.47 -6.61
CA LEU A 154 8.74 -4.06 -5.30
C LEU A 154 9.95 -3.13 -5.49
N ILE A 155 9.88 -1.92 -4.94
CA ILE A 155 11.06 -1.07 -4.86
C ILE A 155 11.91 -1.59 -3.71
N LYS A 156 13.05 -2.19 -4.04
CA LYS A 156 13.95 -2.85 -3.09
C LYS A 156 14.38 -1.95 -1.94
N SER A 157 14.65 -0.67 -2.22
CA SER A 157 15.04 0.34 -1.24
C SER A 157 13.90 0.89 -0.38
N ASN A 158 12.64 0.54 -0.66
CA ASN A 158 11.52 1.06 0.12
C ASN A 158 11.56 0.59 1.57
N LEU A 159 11.15 1.49 2.45
CA LEU A 159 10.96 1.19 3.87
C LEU A 159 9.95 0.04 4.04
N SER A 160 10.35 -0.95 4.78
CA SER A 160 9.52 -2.02 5.34
C SER A 160 9.54 -1.92 6.86
N ILE A 161 8.39 -2.16 7.48
CA ILE A 161 8.27 -2.33 8.92
C ILE A 161 8.13 -3.83 9.15
N ASP A 162 9.18 -4.43 9.65
CA ASP A 162 9.21 -5.87 9.92
C ASP A 162 9.24 -6.16 11.41
N ARG A 163 9.05 -7.41 11.78
CA ARG A 163 9.17 -7.89 13.16
C ARG A 163 10.58 -8.41 13.38
N LEU A 164 11.16 -8.09 14.52
CA LEU A 164 12.43 -8.69 14.96
C LEU A 164 12.26 -10.21 15.11
N ASP A 165 11.30 -10.62 15.92
CA ASP A 165 10.86 -12.01 16.01
C ASP A 165 9.58 -12.21 15.20
N SER A 166 9.70 -12.93 14.09
CA SER A 166 8.57 -13.27 13.20
C SER A 166 7.50 -14.14 13.88
N ASN A 167 7.81 -14.75 15.02
CA ASN A 167 6.88 -15.57 15.81
C ASN A 167 6.00 -14.76 16.75
N ARG A 168 6.32 -13.52 17.03
CA ARG A 168 5.55 -12.60 17.86
C ARG A 168 4.67 -11.68 17.06
N ASP A 169 3.78 -10.96 17.71
CA ASP A 169 2.92 -9.94 17.14
C ASP A 169 3.67 -8.61 16.91
N TYR A 170 3.01 -7.65 16.27
CA TYR A 170 3.55 -6.31 16.07
C TYR A 170 3.39 -5.49 17.35
N THR A 171 4.47 -5.32 18.10
CA THR A 171 4.60 -4.37 19.21
C THR A 171 5.73 -3.39 18.89
N LEU A 172 5.80 -2.26 19.60
CA LEU A 172 6.89 -1.28 19.38
C LEU A 172 8.27 -1.90 19.65
N GLN A 173 8.37 -2.84 20.59
CA GLN A 173 9.61 -3.55 20.93
C GLN A 173 9.96 -4.65 19.92
N ASN A 174 8.98 -5.09 19.13
CA ASN A 174 9.18 -6.16 18.14
C ASN A 174 9.13 -5.67 16.70
N ILE A 175 9.23 -4.37 16.44
CA ILE A 175 9.32 -3.84 15.08
C ILE A 175 10.71 -3.29 14.80
N ILE A 176 11.10 -3.36 13.53
CA ILE A 176 12.32 -2.79 12.98
C ILE A 176 12.02 -2.11 11.66
N PHE A 177 12.66 -0.98 11.41
CA PHE A 177 12.56 -0.22 10.16
C PHE A 177 13.73 -0.59 9.26
N ILE A 178 13.45 -1.36 8.21
CA ILE A 178 14.43 -1.90 7.29
C ILE A 178 14.01 -1.68 5.84
N ARG A 179 14.87 -1.99 4.90
CA ARG A 179 14.53 -1.99 3.46
C ARG A 179 13.69 -3.20 3.10
N SER A 180 12.94 -3.09 2.02
CA SER A 180 12.12 -4.21 1.50
C SER A 180 12.98 -5.38 1.02
N ASP A 181 14.14 -5.13 0.41
CA ASP A 181 15.05 -6.19 -0.01
C ASP A 181 15.76 -6.88 1.16
N GLU A 182 16.03 -6.16 2.23
CA GLU A 182 16.55 -6.74 3.48
C GLU A 182 15.52 -7.61 4.16
N ASN A 183 14.25 -7.15 4.20
CA ASN A 183 13.15 -7.94 4.73
C ASN A 183 12.95 -9.25 3.95
N ASP A 184 13.12 -9.21 2.62
CA ASP A 184 13.04 -10.43 1.79
C ASP A 184 14.19 -11.39 2.08
N ARG A 185 15.40 -10.89 2.33
CA ARG A 185 16.57 -11.71 2.73
C ARG A 185 16.46 -12.28 4.13
N LYS A 186 15.86 -11.53 5.07
CA LYS A 186 15.64 -12.00 6.44
C LYS A 186 14.92 -13.33 6.53
N LYS A 187 14.13 -13.72 5.51
CA LYS A 187 13.50 -15.06 5.46
C LYS A 187 14.51 -16.20 5.51
N ASP A 188 15.70 -15.96 4.99
CA ASP A 188 16.79 -16.94 4.92
C ASP A 188 17.82 -16.76 6.06
N THR A 189 17.62 -15.77 6.95
CA THR A 189 18.48 -15.46 8.08
C THR A 189 18.18 -16.40 9.24
N SER A 190 19.23 -16.97 9.84
CA SER A 190 19.07 -17.87 10.98
C SER A 190 18.44 -17.16 12.19
N TYR A 191 17.80 -17.93 13.07
CA TYR A 191 17.25 -17.41 14.32
C TYR A 191 18.35 -16.76 15.20
N GLU A 192 19.58 -17.27 15.16
CA GLU A 192 20.71 -16.75 15.93
C GLU A 192 21.16 -15.37 15.41
N ASP A 193 21.22 -15.17 14.10
CA ASP A 193 21.55 -13.87 13.50
C ASP A 193 20.47 -12.83 13.84
N CYS A 194 19.20 -13.23 13.86
CA CYS A 194 18.10 -12.37 14.30
C CYS A 194 18.24 -11.99 15.78
N LYS A 195 18.70 -12.90 16.65
CA LYS A 195 18.96 -12.61 18.06
C LYS A 195 20.09 -11.61 18.27
N ILE A 196 21.17 -11.71 17.50
CA ILE A 196 22.27 -10.73 17.53
C ILE A 196 21.74 -9.34 17.23
N GLN A 197 20.88 -9.20 16.22
CA GLN A 197 20.28 -7.90 15.89
C GLN A 197 19.32 -7.37 16.97
N ILE A 198 18.53 -8.25 17.56
CA ILE A 198 17.67 -7.88 18.70
C ILE A 198 18.51 -7.32 19.83
N ARG A 199 19.60 -8.00 20.16
CA ARG A 199 20.50 -7.60 21.24
C ARG A 199 21.17 -6.25 20.95
N LEU A 200 21.70 -6.06 19.76
CA LEU A 200 22.30 -4.80 19.33
C LEU A 200 21.27 -3.64 19.32
N HIS A 201 20.02 -3.94 18.97
CA HIS A 201 18.94 -2.97 19.01
C HIS A 201 18.54 -2.63 20.45
N GLU A 202 18.44 -3.60 21.33
CA GLU A 202 18.14 -3.40 22.75
C GLU A 202 19.24 -2.64 23.51
N GLU A 203 20.49 -2.93 23.23
CA GLU A 203 21.63 -2.23 23.85
C GLU A 203 21.67 -0.75 23.49
N ARG A 204 21.30 -0.37 22.28
CA ARG A 204 21.26 1.02 21.83
C ARG A 204 20.12 1.82 22.49
N PHE A 205 18.98 1.16 22.77
CA PHE A 205 17.86 1.83 23.45
C PHE A 205 17.98 1.86 24.99
N LYS A 206 18.89 1.07 25.58
CA LYS A 206 19.15 1.11 27.02
C LYS A 206 20.12 2.23 27.43
N ASN A 207 20.92 2.73 26.51
CA ASN A 207 21.95 3.74 26.75
C ASN A 207 21.45 5.18 26.46
N GLU A 208 20.16 5.38 26.25
CA GLU A 208 19.43 6.63 26.16
C GLU A 208 18.47 6.82 27.35
#